data_de8da62e4e4827a563a63e294f8dbb41
#
_entry.id   de8da62e4e4827a563a63e294f8dbb41
#
_cell.length_a   1.000
_cell.length_b   1.000
_cell.length_c   1.000
_cell.angle_alpha   90.00
_cell.angle_beta   90.00
_cell.angle_gamma   90.00
#
_symmetry.space_group_name_H-M   'P 1'
#
loop_
_entity.id
_entity.type
_entity.pdbx_description
1 polymer ?
#
loop_
_entity_poly.entity_id
_entity_poly.type
_entity_poly.pdbx_seq_one_letter_code
_entity_poly.pdbx_strand_id
1 'polypeptide(L)'
;MFDCGLQNIFQLKSGQSRSINWENRNGEKGKGGRASSDLGPSRKGSPCIPKIEAGETVTLGEIQGEGIIQHIWITVTDRTSERNRYVLRDLVLRMYWDDEEFPSVECPLGDFFCCGFGVSYQVNSVPIAVNPTRGFNSYFPMPFRKNARITIENQCDEPIPAFFYQIDYCLTTVLEDAAYFHAQWRRQRITEKAKDYVVLDNIKGKGQYVGTYLALTSLERYWYGEGEMKFYIDGDKDYPTICGTGTEDYFGGAWSFATQQNGQTVENQYCTPYLGYPYYSTHDTFLHNDYHNDDQMPQRSFYRWHLLDPILFEKDLKVTLQQIGVSHGGLFERQDDVATTAYWYQTHPHVPFAPLMSRKERWPR
;
A
#
# COMPACT_ATOMS: atom_id res chain seq x y z
N MET A 1 26.79 -3.55 -0.33
CA MET A 1 25.75 -3.10 0.62
C MET A 1 25.30 -1.71 0.19
N PHE A 2 24.04 -1.54 -0.24
CA PHE A 2 23.50 -0.21 -0.43
C PHE A 2 23.08 0.34 0.94
N ASP A 3 24.04 0.78 1.72
CA ASP A 3 23.75 1.60 2.88
C ASP A 3 23.29 2.97 2.38
N CYS A 4 21.97 3.16 2.30
CA CYS A 4 21.34 4.39 1.84
C CYS A 4 21.11 5.38 2.99
N GLY A 5 21.76 5.18 4.12
CA GLY A 5 21.71 6.13 5.23
C GLY A 5 22.26 7.49 4.81
N LEU A 6 21.68 8.58 5.33
CA LEU A 6 22.15 9.94 5.08
C LEU A 6 23.66 10.09 5.36
N GLN A 7 24.16 9.32 6.32
CA GLN A 7 25.57 9.30 6.71
C GLN A 7 26.52 8.78 5.64
N ASN A 8 26.02 8.01 4.67
CA ASN A 8 26.81 7.37 3.61
C ASN A 8 26.46 7.87 2.20
N ILE A 9 25.67 8.95 2.09
CA ILE A 9 25.20 9.47 0.80
C ILE A 9 26.35 9.95 -0.09
N PHE A 10 27.49 10.33 0.48
CA PHE A 10 28.69 10.77 -0.23
C PHE A 10 29.49 9.62 -0.84
N GLN A 11 29.24 8.37 -0.46
CA GLN A 11 29.93 7.22 -1.00
C GLN A 11 29.45 6.92 -2.43
N LEU A 12 30.38 6.82 -3.37
CA LEU A 12 30.06 6.46 -4.75
C LEU A 12 29.53 5.03 -4.82
N LYS A 13 28.41 4.87 -5.53
CA LYS A 13 27.76 3.58 -5.78
C LYS A 13 28.03 3.14 -7.21
N SER A 14 28.21 1.85 -7.43
CA SER A 14 28.31 1.25 -8.76
C SER A 14 26.93 0.96 -9.31
N GLY A 15 26.72 1.21 -10.61
CA GLY A 15 25.48 0.92 -11.29
C GLY A 15 25.14 1.93 -12.38
N GLN A 16 24.00 1.71 -13.00
CA GLN A 16 23.50 2.55 -14.08
C GLN A 16 22.08 3.01 -13.76
N SER A 17 21.95 4.31 -13.44
CA SER A 17 20.61 4.91 -13.22
C SER A 17 19.78 4.88 -14.50
N ARG A 18 18.53 4.52 -14.37
CA ARG A 18 17.52 4.45 -15.41
C ARG A 18 16.20 4.96 -14.88
N SER A 19 15.32 5.35 -15.80
CA SER A 19 13.94 5.72 -15.48
C SER A 19 13.00 5.27 -16.58
N ILE A 20 11.86 4.71 -16.20
CA ILE A 20 10.76 4.39 -17.09
C ILE A 20 9.62 5.38 -16.84
N ASN A 21 9.07 5.91 -17.91
CA ASN A 21 7.84 6.69 -17.93
C ASN A 21 7.22 6.58 -19.34
N TRP A 22 6.10 7.26 -19.58
CA TRP A 22 5.43 7.16 -20.88
C TRP A 22 6.25 7.68 -22.07
N GLU A 23 7.20 8.61 -21.86
CA GLU A 23 8.12 9.08 -22.91
C GLU A 23 9.32 8.14 -23.17
N ASN A 24 9.63 7.25 -22.22
CA ASN A 24 10.71 6.27 -22.32
C ASN A 24 10.31 4.94 -21.66
N ARG A 25 9.43 4.21 -22.32
CA ARG A 25 8.79 3.00 -21.77
C ARG A 25 9.73 1.86 -21.47
N ASN A 26 10.89 1.82 -22.10
CA ASN A 26 11.89 0.76 -21.95
C ASN A 26 13.06 1.19 -21.04
N GLY A 27 13.05 2.42 -20.51
CA GLY A 27 14.15 2.93 -19.70
C GLY A 27 15.49 3.03 -20.44
N GLU A 28 15.48 3.17 -21.78
CA GLU A 28 16.68 3.19 -22.60
C GLU A 28 17.55 4.41 -22.30
N LYS A 29 18.88 4.20 -22.27
CA LYS A 29 19.83 5.28 -22.08
C LYS A 29 19.74 6.34 -23.19
N GLY A 30 19.58 7.59 -22.80
CA GLY A 30 19.53 8.72 -23.73
C GLY A 30 18.28 8.80 -24.60
N LYS A 31 17.19 8.14 -24.19
CA LYS A 31 15.93 8.11 -24.94
C LYS A 31 14.76 8.85 -24.26
N GLY A 32 14.97 9.38 -23.06
CA GLY A 32 13.97 10.19 -22.38
C GLY A 32 13.74 11.55 -23.06
N GLY A 33 12.51 12.07 -22.98
CA GLY A 33 12.14 13.39 -23.45
C GLY A 33 12.27 13.62 -24.96
N ARG A 34 12.12 12.59 -25.80
CA ARG A 34 12.27 12.70 -27.26
C ARG A 34 11.04 13.26 -27.99
N ALA A 35 9.87 13.12 -27.37
CA ALA A 35 8.66 13.59 -27.98
C ALA A 35 8.60 15.12 -28.06
N SER A 36 7.99 15.63 -29.14
CA SER A 36 7.78 17.07 -29.36
C SER A 36 6.36 17.46 -28.93
N SER A 37 6.20 18.67 -28.45
CA SER A 37 4.92 19.35 -28.28
C SER A 37 4.87 20.62 -29.14
N ASP A 38 3.83 21.41 -28.99
CA ASP A 38 3.71 22.74 -29.61
C ASP A 38 4.83 23.72 -29.17
N LEU A 39 5.52 23.39 -28.07
CA LEU A 39 6.70 24.13 -27.59
C LEU A 39 8.00 23.71 -28.28
N GLY A 40 7.97 22.68 -29.13
CA GLY A 40 9.12 22.17 -29.87
C GLY A 40 9.67 20.83 -29.35
N PRO A 41 10.85 20.43 -29.84
CA PRO A 41 11.47 19.15 -29.48
C PRO A 41 11.85 19.08 -27.99
N SER A 42 11.72 17.89 -27.40
CA SER A 42 12.06 17.64 -25.99
C SER A 42 11.28 18.55 -25.00
N ARG A 43 10.04 18.84 -25.30
CA ARG A 43 9.18 19.75 -24.54
C ARG A 43 7.87 19.07 -24.12
N LYS A 44 7.98 17.96 -23.36
CA LYS A 44 6.82 17.27 -22.75
C LYS A 44 5.78 16.79 -23.78
N GLY A 45 6.24 16.18 -24.88
CA GLY A 45 5.35 15.79 -26.00
C GLY A 45 4.50 14.54 -25.74
N SER A 46 4.86 13.69 -24.75
CA SER A 46 4.10 12.48 -24.41
C SER A 46 4.18 12.17 -22.90
N PRO A 47 3.61 13.03 -22.04
CA PRO A 47 3.90 13.01 -20.60
C PRO A 47 3.21 11.89 -19.81
N CYS A 48 2.18 11.25 -20.37
CA CYS A 48 1.36 10.24 -19.67
C CYS A 48 0.74 9.24 -20.64
N ILE A 49 0.22 8.14 -20.08
CA ILE A 49 -0.74 7.30 -20.80
C ILE A 49 -2.01 8.13 -20.99
N PRO A 50 -2.42 8.44 -22.22
CA PRO A 50 -3.54 9.34 -22.45
C PRO A 50 -4.88 8.74 -22.00
N LYS A 51 -4.99 7.41 -22.04
CA LYS A 51 -6.19 6.68 -21.67
C LYS A 51 -5.85 5.21 -21.37
N ILE A 52 -6.45 4.65 -20.31
CA ILE A 52 -6.48 3.21 -20.03
C ILE A 52 -7.94 2.77 -20.13
N GLU A 53 -8.26 1.89 -21.07
CA GLU A 53 -9.64 1.45 -21.31
C GLU A 53 -10.16 0.61 -20.12
N ALA A 54 -11.49 0.51 -20.01
CA ALA A 54 -12.13 -0.35 -19.04
C ALA A 54 -11.72 -1.83 -19.29
N GLY A 55 -11.25 -2.51 -18.26
CA GLY A 55 -10.75 -3.90 -18.34
C GLY A 55 -9.34 -4.05 -18.94
N GLU A 56 -8.69 -2.95 -19.31
CA GLU A 56 -7.34 -3.00 -19.89
C GLU A 56 -6.27 -3.17 -18.79
N THR A 57 -5.30 -4.03 -19.07
CA THR A 57 -4.04 -4.12 -18.29
C THR A 57 -2.91 -3.51 -19.12
N VAL A 58 -2.27 -2.48 -18.56
CA VAL A 58 -1.13 -1.79 -19.19
C VAL A 58 0.15 -2.16 -18.45
N THR A 59 1.20 -2.52 -19.19
CA THR A 59 2.55 -2.64 -18.66
C THR A 59 3.16 -1.26 -18.49
N LEU A 60 3.40 -0.85 -17.25
CA LEU A 60 4.06 0.42 -16.90
C LEU A 60 5.58 0.34 -17.12
N GLY A 61 6.16 -0.81 -16.84
CA GLY A 61 7.60 -1.05 -17.00
C GLY A 61 7.93 -2.52 -17.14
N GLU A 62 8.88 -2.79 -18.03
CA GLU A 62 9.50 -4.10 -18.19
C GLU A 62 11.02 -3.88 -18.24
N ILE A 63 11.70 -4.32 -17.18
CA ILE A 63 13.12 -4.09 -16.97
C ILE A 63 13.85 -5.40 -17.18
N GLN A 64 14.89 -5.40 -18.01
CA GLN A 64 15.76 -6.54 -18.25
C GLN A 64 17.12 -6.32 -17.58
N GLY A 65 17.70 -7.38 -17.04
CA GLY A 65 18.97 -7.38 -16.32
C GLY A 65 18.77 -7.34 -14.80
N GLU A 66 19.86 -7.30 -14.09
CA GLU A 66 19.90 -7.29 -12.63
C GLU A 66 19.84 -5.85 -12.10
N GLY A 67 19.02 -5.61 -11.08
CA GLY A 67 18.88 -4.24 -10.56
C GLY A 67 17.96 -4.08 -9.36
N ILE A 68 17.72 -2.83 -8.99
CA ILE A 68 16.86 -2.43 -7.87
C ILE A 68 15.99 -1.25 -8.32
N ILE A 69 14.66 -1.40 -8.22
CA ILE A 69 13.75 -0.25 -8.29
C ILE A 69 13.89 0.52 -6.98
N GLN A 70 14.05 1.83 -7.08
CA GLN A 70 14.36 2.70 -5.94
C GLN A 70 13.25 3.70 -5.64
N HIS A 71 12.45 4.05 -6.65
CA HIS A 71 11.36 4.98 -6.52
C HIS A 71 10.27 4.71 -7.56
N ILE A 72 9.03 4.80 -7.14
CA ILE A 72 7.86 4.79 -8.02
C ILE A 72 7.03 6.02 -7.68
N TRP A 73 6.77 6.85 -8.68
CA TRP A 73 5.84 7.96 -8.60
C TRP A 73 4.67 7.72 -9.55
N ILE A 74 3.46 7.92 -9.05
CA ILE A 74 2.22 7.77 -9.82
C ILE A 74 1.28 8.93 -9.49
N THR A 75 0.52 9.39 -10.48
CA THR A 75 -0.67 10.19 -10.25
C THR A 75 -1.78 9.85 -11.24
N VAL A 76 -2.99 9.86 -10.75
CA VAL A 76 -4.22 9.55 -11.50
C VAL A 76 -5.39 10.24 -10.82
N THR A 77 -6.51 10.40 -11.52
CA THR A 77 -7.77 10.83 -10.89
C THR A 77 -8.25 9.80 -9.86
N ASP A 78 -8.90 10.24 -8.82
CA ASP A 78 -9.55 9.37 -7.82
C ASP A 78 -11.00 9.00 -8.21
N ARG A 79 -11.56 9.69 -9.22
CA ARG A 79 -12.86 9.39 -9.83
C ARG A 79 -12.93 9.91 -11.26
N THR A 80 -13.78 9.32 -12.09
CA THR A 80 -14.10 9.79 -13.43
C THR A 80 -15.54 10.31 -13.54
N SER A 81 -16.45 9.75 -12.74
CA SER A 81 -17.86 10.15 -12.64
C SER A 81 -18.42 9.78 -11.26
N GLU A 82 -19.66 10.15 -10.97
CA GLU A 82 -20.36 9.75 -9.75
C GLU A 82 -20.57 8.22 -9.66
N ARG A 83 -20.58 7.51 -10.79
CA ARG A 83 -20.70 6.05 -10.83
C ARG A 83 -19.35 5.35 -10.72
N ASN A 84 -18.27 6.05 -11.01
CA ASN A 84 -16.90 5.54 -10.99
C ASN A 84 -16.03 6.36 -10.05
N ARG A 85 -16.41 6.38 -8.79
CA ARG A 85 -15.81 7.21 -7.74
C ARG A 85 -14.73 6.52 -6.89
N TYR A 86 -14.47 5.24 -7.13
CA TYR A 86 -13.48 4.47 -6.38
C TYR A 86 -12.30 4.01 -7.24
N VAL A 87 -11.85 4.89 -8.15
CA VAL A 87 -10.75 4.60 -9.09
C VAL A 87 -9.53 4.04 -8.36
N LEU A 88 -9.18 4.57 -7.19
CA LEU A 88 -8.04 4.10 -6.40
C LEU A 88 -8.21 2.67 -5.84
N ARG A 89 -9.44 2.17 -5.73
CA ARG A 89 -9.75 0.78 -5.37
C ARG A 89 -9.95 -0.13 -6.59
N ASP A 90 -10.28 0.44 -7.74
CA ASP A 90 -10.57 -0.27 -8.97
C ASP A 90 -9.34 -0.43 -9.87
N LEU A 91 -8.34 0.43 -9.75
CA LEU A 91 -7.02 0.23 -10.34
C LEU A 91 -6.22 -0.78 -9.52
N VAL A 92 -5.77 -1.87 -10.16
CA VAL A 92 -4.99 -2.92 -9.52
C VAL A 92 -3.54 -2.86 -9.98
N LEU A 93 -2.64 -2.62 -9.02
CA LEU A 93 -1.19 -2.62 -9.23
C LEU A 93 -0.65 -4.03 -9.01
N ARG A 94 0.12 -4.55 -9.99
CA ARG A 94 0.84 -5.81 -9.85
C ARG A 94 2.30 -5.65 -10.23
N MET A 95 3.16 -6.39 -9.51
CA MET A 95 4.60 -6.45 -9.79
C MET A 95 5.07 -7.89 -9.76
N TYR A 96 5.99 -8.22 -10.67
CA TYR A 96 6.52 -9.56 -10.89
C TYR A 96 8.04 -9.49 -10.97
N TRP A 97 8.72 -10.44 -10.33
CA TRP A 97 10.17 -10.52 -10.31
C TRP A 97 10.67 -11.83 -10.96
N ASP A 98 11.72 -11.71 -11.76
CA ASP A 98 12.51 -12.84 -12.27
C ASP A 98 11.70 -13.98 -12.92
N ASP A 99 10.80 -13.64 -13.84
CA ASP A 99 9.94 -14.56 -14.59
C ASP A 99 8.88 -15.31 -13.75
N GLU A 100 8.61 -14.87 -12.51
CA GLU A 100 7.51 -15.43 -11.72
C GLU A 100 6.16 -15.26 -12.45
N GLU A 101 5.38 -16.34 -12.48
CA GLU A 101 4.06 -16.36 -13.12
C GLU A 101 3.04 -15.55 -12.30
N PHE A 102 3.11 -15.66 -10.97
CA PHE A 102 2.22 -14.99 -10.03
C PHE A 102 2.83 -13.70 -9.52
N PRO A 103 2.01 -12.67 -9.28
CA PRO A 103 2.52 -11.39 -8.79
C PRO A 103 3.05 -11.49 -7.36
N SER A 104 4.21 -10.89 -7.11
CA SER A 104 4.73 -10.64 -5.76
C SER A 104 4.08 -9.43 -5.08
N VAL A 105 3.49 -8.54 -5.87
CA VAL A 105 2.66 -7.42 -5.40
C VAL A 105 1.31 -7.49 -6.09
N GLU A 106 0.22 -7.52 -5.33
CA GLU A 106 -1.14 -7.40 -5.84
C GLU A 106 -1.99 -6.58 -4.87
N CYS A 107 -2.23 -5.33 -5.22
CA CYS A 107 -2.96 -4.38 -4.38
C CYS A 107 -3.83 -3.44 -5.20
N PRO A 108 -5.00 -3.00 -4.70
CA PRO A 108 -5.62 -1.77 -5.18
C PRO A 108 -4.61 -0.62 -5.07
N LEU A 109 -4.57 0.24 -6.07
CA LEU A 109 -3.55 1.30 -6.16
C LEU A 109 -3.53 2.19 -4.92
N GLY A 110 -4.69 2.64 -4.45
CA GLY A 110 -4.78 3.49 -3.27
C GLY A 110 -4.26 2.81 -2.02
N ASP A 111 -4.61 1.54 -1.81
CA ASP A 111 -4.20 0.77 -0.63
C ASP A 111 -2.69 0.50 -0.60
N PHE A 112 -2.05 0.33 -1.76
CA PHE A 112 -0.59 0.23 -1.84
C PHE A 112 0.09 1.52 -1.36
N PHE A 113 -0.55 2.67 -1.52
CA PHE A 113 -0.04 3.97 -1.08
C PHE A 113 -0.73 4.49 0.20
N CYS A 114 -1.33 3.61 1.00
CA CYS A 114 -2.00 3.94 2.26
C CYS A 114 -3.24 4.83 2.11
N CYS A 115 -3.92 4.81 0.95
CA CYS A 115 -5.14 5.57 0.65
C CYS A 115 -6.32 4.62 0.36
N GLY A 116 -6.76 3.85 1.36
CA GLY A 116 -7.67 2.71 1.21
C GLY A 116 -9.17 3.03 1.18
N PHE A 117 -9.58 4.30 1.19
CA PHE A 117 -11.01 4.67 1.15
C PHE A 117 -11.45 5.22 -0.22
N GLY A 118 -10.64 5.02 -1.27
CA GLY A 118 -10.94 5.52 -2.61
C GLY A 118 -10.68 7.01 -2.77
N VAL A 119 -10.23 7.71 -1.72
CA VAL A 119 -9.83 9.10 -1.71
C VAL A 119 -8.35 9.23 -1.36
N SER A 120 -7.70 10.25 -1.88
CA SER A 120 -6.32 10.57 -1.52
C SER A 120 -6.26 11.53 -0.33
N TYR A 121 -5.33 11.29 0.56
CA TYR A 121 -5.00 12.15 1.68
C TYR A 121 -3.49 12.15 1.90
N GLN A 122 -3.00 13.09 2.67
CA GLN A 122 -1.56 13.21 2.89
C GLN A 122 -1.03 12.05 3.74
N VAL A 123 0.01 11.39 3.24
CA VAL A 123 0.81 10.40 3.98
C VAL A 123 2.25 10.87 3.95
N ASN A 124 2.89 10.90 5.10
CA ASN A 124 4.28 11.34 5.23
C ASN A 124 5.08 10.34 6.06
N SER A 125 5.71 9.39 5.39
CA SER A 125 6.54 8.36 6.01
C SER A 125 7.78 8.08 5.16
N VAL A 126 8.70 7.26 5.69
CA VAL A 126 9.94 6.92 4.96
C VAL A 126 9.66 6.18 3.65
N PRO A 127 8.90 5.05 3.65
CA PRO A 127 8.76 4.27 2.42
C PRO A 127 7.61 4.71 1.53
N ILE A 128 6.59 5.38 2.07
CA ILE A 128 5.41 5.84 1.33
C ILE A 128 5.13 7.31 1.65
N ALA A 129 4.99 8.10 0.59
CA ALA A 129 4.55 9.49 0.71
C ALA A 129 3.44 9.79 -0.31
N VAL A 130 2.36 10.40 0.15
CA VAL A 130 1.28 10.91 -0.70
C VAL A 130 1.18 12.41 -0.49
N ASN A 131 1.50 13.13 -1.55
CA ASN A 131 1.57 14.59 -1.52
C ASN A 131 0.33 15.21 -2.19
N PRO A 132 -0.07 16.41 -1.81
CA PRO A 132 -1.17 17.11 -2.46
C PRO A 132 -0.92 17.31 -3.96
N THR A 133 -1.90 17.06 -4.85
CA THR A 133 -3.24 16.57 -4.50
C THR A 133 -3.35 15.04 -4.59
N ARG A 134 -2.53 14.34 -5.33
CA ARG A 134 -2.54 12.89 -5.57
C ARG A 134 -1.18 12.43 -6.10
N GLY A 135 -0.10 12.90 -5.48
CA GLY A 135 1.25 12.45 -5.82
C GLY A 135 1.64 11.25 -4.97
N PHE A 136 1.45 10.05 -5.51
CA PHE A 136 1.74 8.78 -4.83
C PHE A 136 3.20 8.40 -5.03
N ASN A 137 3.95 8.21 -3.96
CA ASN A 137 5.36 7.87 -3.98
C ASN A 137 5.66 6.63 -3.14
N SER A 138 6.47 5.72 -3.68
CA SER A 138 7.04 4.59 -2.96
C SER A 138 8.55 4.60 -3.07
N TYR A 139 9.23 4.46 -1.95
CA TYR A 139 10.69 4.36 -1.83
C TYR A 139 11.13 2.98 -1.32
N PHE A 140 10.24 2.00 -1.28
CA PHE A 140 10.64 0.62 -1.01
C PHE A 140 11.65 0.15 -2.05
N PRO A 141 12.86 -0.29 -1.67
CA PRO A 141 13.80 -0.87 -2.61
C PRO A 141 13.27 -2.24 -3.08
N MET A 142 13.22 -2.45 -4.40
CA MET A 142 12.67 -3.68 -4.98
C MET A 142 13.74 -4.34 -5.86
N PRO A 143 14.56 -5.25 -5.30
CA PRO A 143 15.59 -5.96 -6.04
C PRO A 143 15.02 -7.02 -6.96
N PHE A 144 15.69 -7.24 -8.11
CA PHE A 144 15.42 -8.30 -9.08
C PHE A 144 16.74 -8.74 -9.73
N ARG A 145 16.87 -10.03 -10.09
CA ARG A 145 18.13 -10.60 -10.59
C ARG A 145 18.15 -10.82 -12.10
N LYS A 146 16.98 -10.94 -12.73
CA LYS A 146 16.85 -11.15 -14.17
C LYS A 146 15.98 -10.07 -14.83
N ASN A 147 14.81 -9.86 -14.29
CA ASN A 147 13.86 -8.88 -14.81
C ASN A 147 12.84 -8.43 -13.77
N ALA A 148 12.19 -7.32 -14.07
CA ALA A 148 11.05 -6.83 -13.30
C ALA A 148 9.94 -6.38 -14.25
N ARG A 149 8.68 -6.74 -13.97
CA ARG A 149 7.51 -6.30 -14.71
C ARG A 149 6.49 -5.67 -13.77
N ILE A 150 6.02 -4.48 -14.12
CA ILE A 150 5.03 -3.73 -13.35
C ILE A 150 3.84 -3.44 -14.26
N THR A 151 2.63 -3.76 -13.78
CA THR A 151 1.39 -3.57 -14.53
C THR A 151 0.36 -2.80 -13.71
N ILE A 152 -0.53 -2.11 -14.40
CA ILE A 152 -1.75 -1.51 -13.85
C ILE A 152 -2.95 -2.02 -14.64
N GLU A 153 -3.96 -2.55 -13.96
CA GLU A 153 -5.22 -2.99 -14.55
C GLU A 153 -6.32 -2.02 -14.19
N ASN A 154 -7.05 -1.54 -15.18
CA ASN A 154 -8.25 -0.73 -14.98
C ASN A 154 -9.49 -1.63 -14.87
N GLN A 155 -9.95 -1.89 -13.67
CA GLN A 155 -11.20 -2.63 -13.42
C GLN A 155 -12.43 -1.72 -13.28
N CYS A 156 -12.31 -0.40 -13.56
CA CYS A 156 -13.47 0.49 -13.65
C CYS A 156 -14.38 0.14 -14.84
N ASP A 157 -15.63 0.60 -14.80
CA ASP A 157 -16.56 0.51 -15.94
C ASP A 157 -16.28 1.60 -16.99
N GLU A 158 -15.39 2.53 -16.71
CA GLU A 158 -15.06 3.70 -17.54
C GLU A 158 -13.56 3.76 -17.80
N PRO A 159 -13.13 4.35 -18.92
CA PRO A 159 -11.73 4.63 -19.18
C PRO A 159 -11.14 5.59 -18.13
N ILE A 160 -9.88 5.38 -17.77
CA ILE A 160 -9.10 6.28 -16.91
C ILE A 160 -8.30 7.24 -17.81
N PRO A 161 -8.54 8.54 -17.75
CA PRO A 161 -7.77 9.52 -18.50
C PRO A 161 -6.46 9.87 -17.80
N ALA A 162 -5.42 10.17 -18.59
CA ALA A 162 -4.20 10.83 -18.13
C ALA A 162 -3.52 10.18 -16.90
N PHE A 163 -3.08 8.93 -17.07
CA PHE A 163 -2.29 8.24 -16.05
C PHE A 163 -0.81 8.60 -16.18
N PHE A 164 -0.26 9.26 -15.17
CA PHE A 164 1.15 9.66 -15.13
C PHE A 164 1.92 8.75 -14.20
N TYR A 165 3.13 8.38 -14.60
CA TYR A 165 4.02 7.57 -13.76
C TYR A 165 5.49 7.77 -14.09
N GLN A 166 6.33 7.48 -13.12
CA GLN A 166 7.78 7.35 -13.26
C GLN A 166 8.28 6.24 -12.34
N ILE A 167 9.13 5.37 -12.87
CA ILE A 167 9.78 4.27 -12.16
C ILE A 167 11.28 4.49 -12.28
N ASP A 168 11.94 4.84 -11.18
CA ASP A 168 13.38 5.06 -11.13
C ASP A 168 14.07 3.81 -10.57
N TYR A 169 15.09 3.33 -11.28
CA TYR A 169 15.81 2.12 -10.92
C TYR A 169 17.30 2.22 -11.24
N CYS A 170 18.09 1.33 -10.65
CA CYS A 170 19.50 1.17 -10.93
C CYS A 170 19.77 -0.25 -11.42
N LEU A 171 20.37 -0.38 -12.60
CA LEU A 171 20.96 -1.66 -13.03
C LEU A 171 22.30 -1.82 -12.31
N THR A 172 22.38 -2.83 -11.46
CA THR A 172 23.52 -3.09 -10.58
C THR A 172 23.47 -4.52 -10.08
N THR A 173 24.59 -5.05 -9.65
CA THR A 173 24.61 -6.35 -8.97
C THR A 173 23.83 -6.30 -7.66
N VAL A 174 22.90 -7.23 -7.50
CA VAL A 174 22.08 -7.41 -6.30
C VAL A 174 22.80 -8.37 -5.36
N LEU A 175 22.81 -8.06 -4.08
CA LEU A 175 23.44 -8.92 -3.07
C LEU A 175 22.81 -10.32 -3.08
N GLU A 176 23.60 -11.35 -2.87
CA GLU A 176 23.14 -12.75 -2.87
C GLU A 176 22.04 -12.99 -1.82
N ASP A 177 22.14 -12.33 -0.66
CA ASP A 177 21.20 -12.38 0.44
C ASP A 177 20.00 -11.42 0.31
N ALA A 178 19.90 -10.65 -0.77
CA ALA A 178 18.75 -9.77 -1.00
C ALA A 178 17.49 -10.58 -1.30
N ALA A 179 16.42 -10.29 -0.59
CA ALA A 179 15.11 -10.89 -0.78
C ALA A 179 14.21 -10.00 -1.65
N TYR A 180 13.21 -10.59 -2.28
CA TYR A 180 12.27 -9.90 -3.16
C TYR A 180 11.17 -9.20 -2.38
N PHE A 181 10.78 -8.02 -2.83
CA PHE A 181 9.70 -7.24 -2.23
C PHE A 181 8.34 -7.83 -2.56
N HIS A 182 7.47 -7.87 -1.57
CA HIS A 182 6.09 -8.36 -1.68
C HIS A 182 5.13 -7.38 -1.02
N ALA A 183 3.91 -7.29 -1.57
CA ALA A 183 2.79 -6.63 -0.91
C ALA A 183 1.47 -7.31 -1.28
N GLN A 184 0.65 -7.60 -0.28
CA GLN A 184 -0.66 -8.22 -0.46
C GLN A 184 -1.75 -7.45 0.26
N TRP A 185 -2.83 -7.18 -0.48
CA TRP A 185 -4.04 -6.60 0.08
C TRP A 185 -5.06 -7.69 0.46
N ARG A 186 -5.72 -7.50 1.62
CA ARG A 186 -6.82 -8.35 2.09
C ARG A 186 -7.92 -7.49 2.69
N ARG A 187 -9.16 -8.02 2.74
CA ARG A 187 -10.30 -7.37 3.38
C ARG A 187 -11.32 -8.38 3.90
N GLN A 188 -11.95 -8.03 5.01
CA GLN A 188 -13.24 -8.58 5.45
C GLN A 188 -14.20 -7.42 5.66
N ARG A 189 -15.28 -7.38 4.87
CA ARG A 189 -16.30 -6.31 4.95
C ARG A 189 -17.09 -6.32 6.25
N ILE A 190 -17.15 -7.45 6.91
CA ILE A 190 -17.58 -7.68 8.29
C ILE A 190 -16.67 -8.76 8.81
N THR A 191 -15.83 -8.45 9.80
CA THR A 191 -14.96 -9.41 10.43
C THR A 191 -15.77 -10.48 11.17
N GLU A 192 -15.24 -11.69 11.28
CA GLU A 192 -15.93 -12.77 11.96
C GLU A 192 -15.76 -12.62 13.48
N LYS A 193 -16.87 -12.66 14.23
CA LYS A 193 -16.86 -12.47 15.68
C LYS A 193 -16.05 -13.56 16.38
N ALA A 194 -15.24 -13.16 17.37
CA ALA A 194 -14.35 -14.01 18.13
C ALA A 194 -13.29 -14.75 17.28
N LYS A 195 -12.96 -14.17 16.11
CA LYS A 195 -11.84 -14.63 15.28
C LYS A 195 -10.97 -13.45 14.88
N ASP A 196 -9.68 -13.66 14.93
CA ASP A 196 -8.73 -12.67 14.45
C ASP A 196 -8.89 -12.45 12.93
N TYR A 197 -8.84 -11.19 12.51
CA TYR A 197 -8.72 -10.84 11.10
C TYR A 197 -7.33 -11.26 10.59
N VAL A 198 -7.27 -11.92 9.43
CA VAL A 198 -6.01 -12.37 8.83
C VAL A 198 -5.42 -11.28 7.96
N VAL A 199 -4.32 -10.68 8.43
CA VAL A 199 -3.54 -9.66 7.70
C VAL A 199 -2.68 -10.34 6.62
N LEU A 200 -1.99 -11.42 6.98
CA LEU A 200 -1.12 -12.18 6.08
C LEU A 200 -1.13 -13.65 6.48
N ASP A 201 -1.15 -14.56 5.51
CA ASP A 201 -1.15 -16.00 5.76
C ASP A 201 -0.49 -16.75 4.60
N ASN A 202 -0.08 -18.00 4.89
CA ASN A 202 0.50 -18.91 3.93
C ASN A 202 1.82 -18.42 3.32
N ILE A 203 2.59 -17.62 4.07
CA ILE A 203 3.93 -17.20 3.66
C ILE A 203 4.90 -18.32 4.02
N LYS A 204 5.65 -18.80 3.02
CA LYS A 204 6.62 -19.89 3.13
C LYS A 204 7.98 -19.44 2.63
N GLY A 205 9.04 -19.83 3.31
CA GLY A 205 10.42 -19.45 3.02
C GLY A 205 10.97 -18.48 4.05
N LYS A 206 12.18 -18.00 3.80
CA LYS A 206 12.89 -17.05 4.65
C LYS A 206 12.55 -15.60 4.23
N GLY A 207 12.36 -14.73 5.22
CA GLY A 207 12.06 -13.34 4.92
C GLY A 207 11.99 -12.42 6.15
N GLN A 208 11.46 -11.22 5.90
CA GLN A 208 11.24 -10.22 6.92
C GLN A 208 9.99 -9.38 6.61
N TYR A 209 9.11 -9.25 7.59
CA TYR A 209 7.95 -8.38 7.52
C TYR A 209 8.36 -6.95 7.84
N VAL A 210 7.96 -6.01 6.98
CA VAL A 210 8.42 -4.61 7.08
C VAL A 210 7.28 -3.60 7.22
N GLY A 211 6.02 -4.01 7.15
CA GLY A 211 4.97 -3.04 7.41
C GLY A 211 3.54 -3.50 7.21
N THR A 212 2.65 -2.74 7.82
CA THR A 212 1.19 -2.86 7.72
C THR A 212 0.59 -1.51 7.39
N TYR A 213 -0.30 -1.48 6.41
CA TYR A 213 -1.32 -0.45 6.27
C TYR A 213 -2.67 -1.03 6.69
N LEU A 214 -3.47 -0.27 7.42
CA LEU A 214 -4.82 -0.63 7.87
C LEU A 214 -5.82 0.45 7.47
N ALA A 215 -6.91 0.04 6.82
CA ALA A 215 -8.12 0.84 6.62
C ALA A 215 -9.27 0.19 7.43
N LEU A 216 -9.75 0.89 8.44
CA LEU A 216 -10.78 0.45 9.37
C LEU A 216 -12.03 1.31 9.22
N THR A 217 -13.17 0.69 8.90
CA THR A 217 -14.49 1.32 9.07
C THR A 217 -15.17 0.71 10.29
N SER A 218 -15.39 1.51 11.33
CA SER A 218 -16.01 1.07 12.56
C SER A 218 -17.52 0.86 12.35
N LEU A 219 -18.00 -0.38 12.48
CA LEU A 219 -19.41 -0.73 12.35
C LEU A 219 -20.14 -0.76 13.70
N GLU A 220 -19.39 -0.88 14.78
CA GLU A 220 -19.93 -0.93 16.15
C GLU A 220 -19.52 0.30 16.95
N ARG A 221 -20.33 0.61 17.98
CA ARG A 221 -20.05 1.68 18.94
C ARG A 221 -18.86 1.35 19.83
N TYR A 222 -18.43 2.33 20.60
CA TYR A 222 -17.39 2.28 21.61
C TYR A 222 -15.98 2.18 21.04
N TRP A 223 -15.01 2.07 21.91
CA TRP A 223 -13.60 2.03 21.56
C TRP A 223 -13.26 0.75 20.78
N TYR A 224 -12.39 0.88 19.80
CA TYR A 224 -12.07 -0.17 18.81
C TYR A 224 -10.63 -0.70 18.91
N GLY A 225 -9.77 -0.07 19.70
CA GLY A 225 -8.31 -0.19 19.59
C GLY A 225 -7.64 -1.22 20.48
N GLU A 226 -8.38 -2.15 21.11
CA GLU A 226 -7.81 -3.15 22.04
C GLU A 226 -7.29 -4.41 21.35
N GLY A 227 -7.64 -4.64 20.09
CA GLY A 227 -7.24 -5.86 19.38
C GLY A 227 -5.73 -5.91 19.14
N GLU A 228 -5.10 -7.01 19.54
CA GLU A 228 -3.66 -7.23 19.44
C GLU A 228 -3.23 -7.63 18.03
N MET A 229 -2.15 -7.05 17.53
CA MET A 229 -1.45 -7.55 16.34
C MET A 229 -0.56 -8.74 16.74
N LYS A 230 -0.69 -9.87 16.03
CA LYS A 230 0.00 -11.12 16.34
C LYS A 230 0.80 -11.62 15.16
N PHE A 231 2.03 -12.08 15.44
CA PHE A 231 2.92 -12.67 14.45
C PHE A 231 3.27 -14.09 14.86
N TYR A 232 2.78 -15.05 14.06
CA TYR A 232 3.08 -16.47 14.17
C TYR A 232 4.26 -16.78 13.26
N ILE A 233 5.38 -17.21 13.85
CA ILE A 233 6.68 -17.31 13.20
C ILE A 233 7.16 -18.76 13.27
N ASP A 234 7.65 -19.27 12.14
CA ASP A 234 8.44 -20.51 12.06
C ASP A 234 7.77 -21.76 12.68
N GLY A 235 6.48 -21.92 12.38
CA GLY A 235 5.70 -23.07 12.81
C GLY A 235 4.86 -22.87 14.05
N ASP A 236 4.76 -21.65 14.55
CA ASP A 236 3.79 -21.30 15.61
C ASP A 236 2.37 -21.70 15.22
N LYS A 237 1.58 -22.25 16.16
CA LYS A 237 0.22 -22.73 15.89
C LYS A 237 -0.80 -22.07 16.81
N ASP A 238 -0.74 -22.40 18.09
CA ASP A 238 -1.74 -21.98 19.08
C ASP A 238 -1.49 -20.57 19.61
N TYR A 239 -0.23 -20.19 19.72
CA TYR A 239 0.21 -18.91 20.25
C TYR A 239 1.26 -18.27 19.34
N PRO A 240 1.22 -16.92 19.16
CA PRO A 240 2.21 -16.21 18.36
C PRO A 240 3.55 -16.03 19.13
N THR A 241 4.65 -15.96 18.41
CA THR A 241 5.94 -15.53 18.97
C THR A 241 5.91 -14.06 19.39
N ILE A 242 5.22 -13.21 18.62
CA ILE A 242 5.05 -11.78 18.94
C ILE A 242 3.57 -11.47 19.07
N CYS A 243 3.18 -10.91 20.20
CA CYS A 243 1.83 -10.41 20.47
C CYS A 243 1.93 -8.97 20.95
N GLY A 244 1.16 -8.08 20.33
CA GLY A 244 1.07 -6.68 20.76
C GLY A 244 0.20 -6.50 21.99
N THR A 245 -0.11 -5.26 22.33
CA THR A 245 -0.95 -4.86 23.46
C THR A 245 -2.27 -4.24 23.03
N GLY A 246 -2.38 -3.79 21.79
CA GLY A 246 -3.58 -3.22 21.20
C GLY A 246 -3.33 -2.70 19.80
N THR A 247 -4.40 -2.45 19.05
CA THR A 247 -4.33 -1.84 17.70
C THR A 247 -3.76 -0.43 17.78
N GLU A 248 -4.19 0.36 18.75
CA GLU A 248 -3.67 1.73 18.92
C GLU A 248 -2.17 1.74 19.22
N ASP A 249 -1.73 0.84 20.09
CA ASP A 249 -0.34 0.71 20.51
C ASP A 249 0.54 0.30 19.33
N TYR A 250 0.05 -0.65 18.53
CA TYR A 250 0.76 -1.09 17.34
C TYR A 250 1.00 0.05 16.34
N PHE A 251 0.05 0.96 16.18
CA PHE A 251 0.19 2.13 15.31
C PHE A 251 0.76 3.35 16.01
N GLY A 252 1.23 3.21 17.28
CA GLY A 252 2.00 4.22 18.02
C GLY A 252 1.16 5.23 18.79
N GLY A 253 -0.13 4.94 18.99
CA GLY A 253 -0.98 5.67 19.93
C GLY A 253 -0.87 5.14 21.35
N ALA A 254 -1.59 5.77 22.27
CA ALA A 254 -1.80 5.31 23.64
C ALA A 254 -3.01 6.04 24.22
N TRP A 255 -3.88 5.34 24.96
CA TRP A 255 -5.06 5.92 25.62
C TRP A 255 -6.02 6.61 24.63
N SER A 256 -6.20 6.07 23.44
CA SER A 256 -6.91 6.56 22.27
C SER A 256 -6.11 7.53 21.38
N PHE A 257 -6.67 7.89 20.23
CA PHE A 257 -6.14 8.91 19.32
C PHE A 257 -6.88 10.25 19.46
N ALA A 258 -7.78 10.38 20.43
CA ALA A 258 -8.63 11.55 20.61
C ALA A 258 -8.25 12.34 21.85
N THR A 259 -8.46 13.68 21.77
CA THR A 259 -8.30 14.60 22.88
C THR A 259 -9.59 15.37 23.12
N GLN A 260 -9.78 15.88 24.35
CA GLN A 260 -10.89 16.78 24.65
C GLN A 260 -10.47 18.22 24.34
N GLN A 261 -11.17 18.90 23.44
CA GLN A 261 -10.94 20.28 23.06
C GLN A 261 -12.28 21.05 23.18
N ASN A 262 -12.35 22.00 24.07
CA ASN A 262 -13.57 22.82 24.31
C ASN A 262 -14.83 21.95 24.57
N GLY A 263 -14.68 20.83 25.29
CA GLY A 263 -15.77 19.90 25.59
C GLY A 263 -16.19 18.98 24.45
N GLN A 264 -15.47 18.99 23.35
CA GLN A 264 -15.66 18.06 22.21
C GLN A 264 -14.50 17.08 22.10
N THR A 265 -14.82 15.86 21.72
CA THR A 265 -13.81 14.85 21.38
C THR A 265 -13.30 15.08 19.96
N VAL A 266 -11.99 15.29 19.82
CA VAL A 266 -11.33 15.54 18.53
C VAL A 266 -10.34 14.44 18.26
N GLU A 267 -10.49 13.74 17.12
CA GLU A 267 -9.51 12.76 16.62
C GLU A 267 -8.26 13.48 16.11
N ASN A 268 -7.10 13.04 16.56
CA ASN A 268 -5.82 13.64 16.20
C ASN A 268 -5.10 12.76 15.16
N GLN A 269 -5.11 13.21 13.92
CA GLN A 269 -4.37 12.59 12.84
C GLN A 269 -2.90 12.98 12.91
N TYR A 270 -2.02 12.05 12.55
CA TYR A 270 -0.57 12.30 12.52
C TYR A 270 0.12 11.43 11.46
N CYS A 271 1.26 11.93 11.00
CA CYS A 271 2.20 11.17 10.17
C CYS A 271 3.60 11.31 10.76
N THR A 272 4.27 10.19 10.99
CA THR A 272 5.68 10.14 11.40
C THR A 272 6.48 9.24 10.46
N PRO A 273 7.81 9.23 10.50
CA PRO A 273 8.60 8.40 9.59
C PRO A 273 8.24 6.92 9.56
N TYR A 274 7.77 6.33 10.65
CA TYR A 274 7.59 4.88 10.78
C TYR A 274 6.18 4.42 11.15
N LEU A 275 5.33 5.31 11.63
CA LEU A 275 3.95 5.01 12.01
C LEU A 275 3.06 6.24 11.89
N GLY A 276 1.76 6.02 11.73
CA GLY A 276 0.85 7.16 11.57
C GLY A 276 -0.62 6.79 11.51
N TYR A 277 -1.42 7.83 11.69
CA TYR A 277 -2.87 7.87 11.56
C TYR A 277 -3.24 9.00 10.59
N PRO A 278 -3.04 8.80 9.26
CA PRO A 278 -3.14 9.88 8.28
C PRO A 278 -4.58 10.30 7.94
N TYR A 279 -5.59 9.48 8.23
CA TYR A 279 -6.96 9.77 7.80
C TYR A 279 -8.00 9.37 8.83
N TYR A 280 -8.94 10.28 9.06
CA TYR A 280 -10.19 10.07 9.78
C TYR A 280 -11.31 10.81 9.08
N SER A 281 -12.46 10.16 8.90
CA SER A 281 -13.67 10.81 8.42
C SER A 281 -14.93 10.12 8.93
N THR A 282 -15.95 10.91 9.18
CA THR A 282 -17.33 10.50 9.44
C THR A 282 -18.28 11.05 8.38
N HIS A 283 -17.74 11.67 7.31
CA HIS A 283 -18.53 12.32 6.27
C HIS A 283 -18.09 11.84 4.89
N ASP A 284 -19.05 11.43 4.06
CA ASP A 284 -18.81 11.17 2.64
C ASP A 284 -18.93 12.50 1.87
N THR A 285 -17.79 13.07 1.51
CA THR A 285 -17.72 14.32 0.75
C THR A 285 -18.26 14.25 -0.68
N PHE A 286 -18.63 13.05 -1.15
CA PHE A 286 -19.10 12.82 -2.52
C PHE A 286 -20.60 12.59 -2.64
N LEU A 287 -21.31 12.38 -1.53
CA LEU A 287 -22.75 12.16 -1.52
C LEU A 287 -23.47 13.45 -1.08
N HIS A 288 -23.77 14.32 -2.05
CA HIS A 288 -24.72 15.39 -1.87
C HIS A 288 -25.99 15.06 -2.65
N ASN A 289 -27.00 14.53 -1.98
CA ASN A 289 -28.34 14.48 -2.53
C ASN A 289 -29.37 14.71 -1.42
N ASP A 290 -30.57 15.11 -1.82
CA ASP A 290 -31.66 15.50 -0.91
C ASP A 290 -32.21 14.32 -0.06
N TYR A 291 -31.73 13.08 -0.31
CA TYR A 291 -32.23 11.87 0.36
C TYR A 291 -31.24 11.28 1.36
N HIS A 292 -29.98 11.75 1.37
CA HIS A 292 -28.94 11.27 2.25
C HIS A 292 -28.22 12.44 2.91
N ASN A 293 -27.97 12.30 4.19
CA ASN A 293 -26.98 13.12 4.86
C ASN A 293 -25.57 12.66 4.46
N ASP A 294 -24.58 13.48 4.72
CA ASP A 294 -23.16 13.22 4.43
C ASP A 294 -22.53 12.30 5.47
N ASP A 295 -23.32 11.86 6.49
CA ASP A 295 -22.80 11.00 7.55
C ASP A 295 -22.49 9.61 7.04
N GLN A 296 -21.32 9.13 7.39
CA GLN A 296 -20.88 7.75 7.15
C GLN A 296 -20.35 7.11 8.42
N MET A 297 -20.20 5.78 8.39
CA MET A 297 -19.50 5.07 9.45
C MET A 297 -18.07 5.59 9.59
N PRO A 298 -17.54 5.76 10.82
CA PRO A 298 -16.20 6.29 11.05
C PRO A 298 -15.14 5.47 10.32
N GLN A 299 -14.42 6.13 9.41
CA GLN A 299 -13.31 5.58 8.65
C GLN A 299 -11.99 6.06 9.22
N ARG A 300 -11.05 5.15 9.41
CA ARG A 300 -9.71 5.42 9.93
C ARG A 300 -8.66 4.66 9.15
N SER A 301 -7.54 5.30 8.86
CA SER A 301 -6.39 4.62 8.27
C SER A 301 -5.16 4.76 9.15
N PHE A 302 -4.34 3.71 9.15
CA PHE A 302 -3.12 3.64 9.93
C PHE A 302 -2.01 3.00 9.11
N TYR A 303 -0.75 3.35 9.40
CA TYR A 303 0.41 2.62 8.90
C TYR A 303 1.44 2.40 10.00
N ARG A 304 2.15 1.26 9.92
CA ARG A 304 3.33 0.96 10.69
C ARG A 304 4.40 0.34 9.79
N TRP A 305 5.61 0.88 9.87
CA TRP A 305 6.77 0.38 9.15
C TRP A 305 7.81 -0.18 10.11
N HIS A 306 8.12 -1.46 9.95
CA HIS A 306 9.17 -2.18 10.70
C HIS A 306 10.49 -2.10 9.93
N LEU A 307 10.97 -0.87 9.63
CA LEU A 307 12.21 -0.68 8.87
C LEU A 307 13.46 -0.78 9.76
N LEU A 308 13.32 -0.40 11.03
CA LEU A 308 14.38 -0.48 12.04
C LEU A 308 14.23 -1.69 12.97
N ASP A 309 13.04 -2.29 12.99
CA ASP A 309 12.62 -3.42 13.81
C ASP A 309 11.95 -4.53 12.96
N PRO A 310 12.56 -4.99 11.83
CA PRO A 310 11.94 -5.97 10.95
C PRO A 310 11.62 -7.27 11.70
N ILE A 311 10.46 -7.85 11.38
CA ILE A 311 10.05 -9.12 11.99
C ILE A 311 10.55 -10.25 11.11
N LEU A 312 11.56 -10.96 11.61
CA LEU A 312 12.30 -11.99 10.87
C LEU A 312 11.61 -13.35 10.96
N PHE A 313 11.65 -14.11 9.86
CA PHE A 313 11.20 -15.50 9.81
C PHE A 313 12.10 -16.33 8.88
N GLU A 314 12.30 -17.61 9.24
CA GLU A 314 13.17 -18.52 8.50
C GLU A 314 12.37 -19.54 7.66
N LYS A 315 11.12 -19.84 8.05
CA LYS A 315 10.31 -20.91 7.42
C LYS A 315 8.93 -20.47 7.00
N ASP A 316 8.23 -19.75 7.84
CA ASP A 316 6.87 -19.29 7.56
C ASP A 316 6.46 -18.12 8.47
N LEU A 317 5.47 -17.40 7.98
CA LEU A 317 4.87 -16.27 8.70
C LEU A 317 3.36 -16.25 8.48
N LYS A 318 2.63 -16.00 9.58
CA LYS A 318 1.23 -15.61 9.57
C LYS A 318 1.05 -14.38 10.46
N VAL A 319 0.25 -13.42 10.03
CA VAL A 319 -0.03 -12.18 10.79
C VAL A 319 -1.54 -12.02 10.94
N THR A 320 -1.99 -11.77 12.17
CA THR A 320 -3.41 -11.55 12.49
C THR A 320 -3.62 -10.31 13.33
N LEU A 321 -4.82 -9.77 13.30
CA LEU A 321 -5.27 -8.63 14.11
C LEU A 321 -6.57 -9.02 14.84
N GLN A 322 -6.56 -9.03 16.16
CA GLN A 322 -7.76 -9.22 16.95
C GLN A 322 -8.77 -8.09 16.72
N GLN A 323 -10.06 -8.43 16.87
CA GLN A 323 -11.15 -7.47 16.76
C GLN A 323 -11.82 -7.31 18.13
N ILE A 324 -11.15 -6.54 19.00
CA ILE A 324 -11.57 -6.31 20.40
C ILE A 324 -11.73 -4.81 20.65
N GLY A 325 -12.77 -4.48 21.41
CA GLY A 325 -13.05 -3.13 21.87
C GLY A 325 -13.33 -3.05 23.36
N VAL A 326 -13.51 -1.82 23.86
CA VAL A 326 -13.94 -1.55 25.24
C VAL A 326 -15.24 -0.76 25.26
N SER A 327 -16.18 -1.21 26.07
CA SER A 327 -17.43 -0.52 26.40
C SER A 327 -17.52 -0.27 27.91
N HIS A 328 -18.65 0.27 28.38
CA HIS A 328 -18.94 0.39 29.82
C HIS A 328 -18.93 -0.94 30.55
N GLY A 329 -19.15 -2.07 29.84
CA GLY A 329 -19.09 -3.41 30.40
C GLY A 329 -17.71 -4.07 30.37
N GLY A 330 -16.67 -3.35 29.93
CA GLY A 330 -15.31 -3.89 29.72
C GLY A 330 -15.05 -4.32 28.28
N LEU A 331 -14.12 -5.25 28.11
CA LEU A 331 -13.74 -5.80 26.80
C LEU A 331 -14.91 -6.53 26.12
N PHE A 332 -15.00 -6.40 24.79
CA PHE A 332 -15.97 -7.11 23.99
C PHE A 332 -15.46 -7.41 22.58
N GLU A 333 -15.94 -8.50 21.99
CA GLU A 333 -15.64 -8.89 20.60
C GLU A 333 -16.37 -7.99 19.61
N ARG A 334 -15.64 -7.45 18.65
CA ARG A 334 -16.15 -6.53 17.62
C ARG A 334 -16.28 -7.18 16.25
N GLN A 335 -17.13 -6.57 15.44
CA GLN A 335 -17.18 -6.82 14.00
C GLN A 335 -17.08 -5.49 13.27
N ASP A 336 -16.04 -5.34 12.47
CA ASP A 336 -15.79 -4.12 11.70
C ASP A 336 -15.45 -4.44 10.23
N ASP A 337 -15.43 -3.44 9.37
CA ASP A 337 -14.95 -3.56 8.00
C ASP A 337 -13.45 -3.24 8.00
N VAL A 338 -12.65 -4.25 7.76
CA VAL A 338 -11.19 -4.17 7.88
C VAL A 338 -10.53 -4.52 6.56
N ALA A 339 -9.69 -3.63 6.05
CA ALA A 339 -8.81 -3.90 4.93
C ALA A 339 -7.36 -3.59 5.31
N THR A 340 -6.42 -4.40 4.86
CA THR A 340 -4.99 -4.22 5.11
C THR A 340 -4.16 -4.43 3.86
N THR A 341 -3.01 -3.75 3.80
CA THR A 341 -1.89 -4.12 2.93
C THR A 341 -0.72 -4.51 3.82
N ALA A 342 -0.25 -5.73 3.65
CA ALA A 342 0.97 -6.24 4.29
C ALA A 342 2.15 -6.04 3.34
N TYR A 343 3.32 -5.65 3.89
CA TYR A 343 4.55 -5.45 3.12
C TYR A 343 5.67 -6.27 3.75
N TRP A 344 6.39 -7.05 2.90
CA TRP A 344 7.48 -7.89 3.38
C TRP A 344 8.50 -8.18 2.27
N TYR A 345 9.62 -8.74 2.66
CA TYR A 345 10.60 -9.32 1.76
C TYR A 345 10.74 -10.80 2.03
N GLN A 346 10.83 -11.61 0.98
CA GLN A 346 11.11 -13.04 1.12
C GLN A 346 11.91 -13.61 -0.06
N THR A 347 12.47 -14.78 0.15
CA THR A 347 13.10 -15.58 -0.91
C THR A 347 12.04 -16.18 -1.85
N HIS A 348 12.41 -16.37 -3.13
CA HIS A 348 11.58 -17.11 -4.11
C HIS A 348 11.88 -18.62 -4.09
N PRO A 349 10.92 -19.44 -4.58
CA PRO A 349 9.58 -19.08 -5.06
C PRO A 349 8.64 -18.73 -3.91
N HIS A 350 7.64 -17.86 -4.16
CA HIS A 350 6.57 -17.57 -3.20
C HIS A 350 5.31 -18.40 -3.50
N VAL A 351 4.45 -18.56 -2.50
CA VAL A 351 3.14 -19.18 -2.68
C VAL A 351 2.20 -18.16 -3.34
N PRO A 352 1.47 -18.54 -4.41
CA PRO A 352 0.52 -17.65 -5.05
C PRO A 352 -0.50 -17.09 -4.06
N PHE A 353 -0.84 -15.82 -4.21
CA PHE A 353 -1.85 -15.17 -3.37
C PHE A 353 -3.26 -15.74 -3.63
N ALA A 354 -4.11 -15.69 -2.61
CA ALA A 354 -5.54 -15.90 -2.83
C ALA A 354 -6.06 -14.84 -3.82
N PRO A 355 -7.02 -15.19 -4.70
CA PRO A 355 -7.59 -14.25 -5.65
C PRO A 355 -8.08 -12.97 -4.99
N LEU A 356 -7.80 -11.83 -5.63
CA LEU A 356 -8.29 -10.54 -5.19
C LEU A 356 -9.83 -10.53 -5.20
N MET A 357 -10.45 -9.95 -4.20
CA MET A 357 -11.91 -9.80 -4.12
C MET A 357 -12.45 -9.10 -5.36
N SER A 358 -13.71 -9.38 -5.71
CA SER A 358 -14.37 -8.71 -6.81
C SER A 358 -14.40 -7.19 -6.63
N ARG A 359 -14.45 -6.45 -7.72
CA ARG A 359 -14.40 -4.98 -7.74
C ARG A 359 -15.33 -4.34 -6.71
N LYS A 360 -16.63 -4.71 -6.71
CA LYS A 360 -17.63 -4.11 -5.81
C LYS A 360 -17.40 -4.46 -4.33
N GLU A 361 -16.81 -5.62 -4.06
CA GLU A 361 -16.46 -6.02 -2.69
C GLU A 361 -15.27 -5.23 -2.14
N ARG A 362 -14.46 -4.62 -3.02
CA ARG A 362 -13.38 -3.72 -2.61
C ARG A 362 -13.83 -2.30 -2.28
N TRP A 363 -14.99 -1.87 -2.75
CA TRP A 363 -15.46 -0.49 -2.53
C TRP A 363 -15.65 -0.20 -1.05
N PRO A 364 -15.20 0.97 -0.57
CA PRO A 364 -15.48 1.45 0.79
C PRO A 364 -16.99 1.47 1.08
N ARG A 365 -17.33 1.46 2.36
CA ARG A 365 -18.72 1.63 2.81
C ARG A 365 -19.10 3.09 2.85
#